data_056f7189f63df1a1b8b0d343041a7558
#
_entry.id   056f7189f63df1a1b8b0d343041a7558
#
_cell.length_a   1.000
_cell.length_b   1.000
_cell.length_c   1.000
_cell.angle_alpha   90.00
_cell.angle_beta   90.00
_cell.angle_gamma   90.00
#
_symmetry.space_group_name_H-M   'P 1'
#
loop_
_entity.id
_entity.type
_entity.pdbx_description
1 polymer ?
#
loop_
_entity_poly.entity_id
_entity_poly.type
_entity_poly.pdbx_seq_one_letter_code
_entity_poly.pdbx_strand_id
1 'polypeptide(L)'
;MSEGSRLPPPPRLEPRPSQAPLAPVVETLEVLGFVLGSEDYALPLTAVREILKVPPITEVPRAGEDVLGILSLRGTVVTLVDLRRRIGLPCGPFDRKTRVLVVQRDDEPIGLLVDAVTEVVRLRRDEIEDRPAVPGTRHAEYLAGVARPGGALFVLLNLPALLQDL
;
A
#
# COMPACT_ATOMS: atom_id res chain seq x y z
N MET A 1 40.48 33.63 -67.51
CA MET A 1 39.55 32.53 -67.19
C MET A 1 39.55 32.38 -65.68
N SER A 2 38.59 32.98 -65.02
CA SER A 2 38.42 32.85 -63.59
C SER A 2 37.36 31.78 -63.31
N GLU A 3 37.82 30.64 -62.83
CA GLU A 3 36.94 29.62 -62.35
C GLU A 3 36.31 30.08 -61.00
N GLY A 4 35.08 30.46 -61.07
CA GLY A 4 34.32 30.76 -59.85
C GLY A 4 34.09 29.49 -59.01
N SER A 5 34.86 29.36 -57.97
CA SER A 5 34.62 28.32 -56.94
C SER A 5 33.31 28.57 -56.30
N ARG A 6 32.25 27.82 -56.70
CA ARG A 6 30.99 27.83 -56.02
C ARG A 6 31.11 27.01 -54.75
N LEU A 7 31.01 27.67 -53.61
CA LEU A 7 30.83 26.99 -52.31
C LEU A 7 29.58 26.11 -52.34
N PRO A 8 29.68 24.87 -51.84
CA PRO A 8 28.49 24.05 -51.72
C PRO A 8 27.48 24.71 -50.77
N PRO A 9 26.18 24.55 -51.04
CA PRO A 9 25.17 25.12 -50.15
C PRO A 9 25.28 24.48 -48.73
N PRO A 10 24.99 25.25 -47.70
CA PRO A 10 25.04 24.70 -46.35
C PRO A 10 24.05 23.56 -46.22
N PRO A 11 24.38 22.54 -45.41
CA PRO A 11 23.48 21.43 -45.20
C PRO A 11 22.13 21.94 -44.67
N ARG A 12 21.04 21.50 -45.30
CA ARG A 12 19.71 21.77 -44.76
C ARG A 12 19.62 21.16 -43.38
N LEU A 13 19.46 22.01 -42.38
CA LEU A 13 19.08 21.56 -41.06
C LEU A 13 17.67 20.94 -41.18
N GLU A 14 17.62 19.63 -41.19
CA GLU A 14 16.35 18.94 -41.04
C GLU A 14 15.71 19.41 -39.71
N PRO A 15 14.42 19.78 -39.69
CA PRO A 15 13.79 20.10 -38.45
C PRO A 15 13.88 18.89 -37.55
N ARG A 16 14.47 19.08 -36.39
CA ARG A 16 14.43 18.05 -35.33
C ARG A 16 12.95 17.61 -35.17
N PRO A 17 12.67 16.31 -35.14
CA PRO A 17 11.32 15.88 -34.88
C PRO A 17 10.84 16.60 -33.64
N SER A 18 9.79 17.33 -33.76
CA SER A 18 9.10 17.97 -32.64
C SER A 18 8.90 16.89 -31.60
N GLN A 19 9.58 17.01 -30.46
CA GLN A 19 9.26 16.15 -29.34
C GLN A 19 7.80 16.43 -29.01
N ALA A 20 6.93 15.48 -29.37
CA ALA A 20 5.55 15.54 -28.94
C ALA A 20 5.55 15.77 -27.43
N PRO A 21 4.70 16.66 -26.88
CA PRO A 21 4.59 16.84 -25.45
C PRO A 21 4.36 15.47 -24.85
N LEU A 22 5.26 15.04 -23.95
CA LEU A 22 5.10 13.80 -23.21
C LEU A 22 3.70 13.84 -22.60
N ALA A 23 2.88 12.82 -22.87
CA ALA A 23 1.60 12.68 -22.23
C ALA A 23 1.81 12.87 -20.70
N PRO A 24 0.91 13.58 -19.99
CA PRO A 24 1.08 13.78 -18.56
C PRO A 24 1.28 12.43 -17.89
N VAL A 25 2.40 12.27 -17.17
CA VAL A 25 2.69 11.05 -16.42
C VAL A 25 1.65 10.96 -15.33
N VAL A 26 0.70 10.04 -15.50
CA VAL A 26 -0.27 9.76 -14.45
C VAL A 26 0.47 8.99 -13.36
N GLU A 27 0.61 9.61 -12.19
CA GLU A 27 1.17 8.93 -11.03
C GLU A 27 0.25 7.78 -10.62
N THR A 28 0.83 6.60 -10.54
CA THR A 28 0.14 5.40 -10.09
C THR A 28 0.73 4.90 -8.78
N LEU A 29 -0.12 4.31 -7.95
CA LEU A 29 0.25 3.67 -6.71
C LEU A 29 -0.15 2.20 -6.76
N GLU A 30 0.78 1.29 -6.51
CA GLU A 30 0.46 -0.12 -6.31
C GLU A 30 0.11 -0.36 -4.86
N VAL A 31 -1.05 -0.98 -4.63
CA VAL A 31 -1.55 -1.31 -3.30
C VAL A 31 -1.85 -2.79 -3.20
N LEU A 32 -1.62 -3.34 -2.02
CA LEU A 32 -2.03 -4.69 -1.67
C LEU A 32 -3.43 -4.62 -1.06
N GLY A 33 -4.38 -5.25 -1.73
CA GLY A 33 -5.75 -5.41 -1.24
C GLY A 33 -5.85 -6.58 -0.27
N PHE A 34 -6.63 -6.39 0.78
CA PHE A 34 -6.94 -7.42 1.76
C PHE A 34 -8.31 -7.18 2.40
N VAL A 35 -8.85 -8.20 3.01
CA VAL A 35 -10.18 -8.18 3.63
C VAL A 35 -10.03 -8.07 5.14
N LEU A 36 -10.84 -7.21 5.74
CA LEU A 36 -11.09 -7.16 7.18
C LEU A 36 -12.61 -7.17 7.39
N GLY A 37 -13.11 -8.21 8.03
CA GLY A 37 -14.56 -8.41 8.13
C GLY A 37 -15.18 -8.66 6.76
N SER A 38 -16.01 -7.75 6.30
CA SER A 38 -16.69 -7.82 5.00
C SER A 38 -16.24 -6.73 4.01
N GLU A 39 -15.21 -5.96 4.35
CA GLU A 39 -14.78 -4.81 3.58
C GLU A 39 -13.37 -4.97 3.04
N ASP A 40 -13.11 -4.37 1.89
CA ASP A 40 -11.80 -4.37 1.25
C ASP A 40 -10.99 -3.15 1.69
N TYR A 41 -9.80 -3.44 2.19
CA TYR A 41 -8.80 -2.47 2.60
C TYR A 41 -7.54 -2.61 1.75
N ALA A 42 -6.70 -1.62 1.78
CA ALA A 42 -5.43 -1.67 1.07
C ALA A 42 -4.33 -0.90 1.79
N LEU A 43 -3.10 -1.39 1.59
CA LEU A 43 -1.87 -0.72 1.99
C LEU A 43 -0.96 -0.56 0.76
N PRO A 44 -0.10 0.48 0.74
CA PRO A 44 0.91 0.56 -0.31
C PRO A 44 1.74 -0.73 -0.37
N LEU A 45 1.89 -1.30 -1.57
CA LEU A 45 2.64 -2.55 -1.75
C LEU A 45 4.08 -2.41 -1.25
N THR A 46 4.68 -1.24 -1.41
CA THR A 46 6.03 -0.92 -0.94
C THR A 46 6.19 -0.98 0.59
N ALA A 47 5.08 -0.86 1.32
CA ALA A 47 5.10 -0.93 2.79
C ALA A 47 5.06 -2.38 3.31
N VAL A 48 4.64 -3.33 2.49
CA VAL A 48 4.53 -4.75 2.86
C VAL A 48 5.81 -5.46 2.46
N ARG A 49 6.51 -6.01 3.45
CA ARG A 49 7.76 -6.75 3.26
C ARG A 49 7.52 -8.20 2.88
N GLU A 50 6.54 -8.81 3.51
CA GLU A 50 6.27 -10.24 3.38
C GLU A 50 4.82 -10.54 3.76
N ILE A 51 4.25 -11.59 3.16
CA ILE A 51 2.93 -12.11 3.47
C ILE A 51 3.10 -13.54 3.95
N LEU A 52 2.64 -13.82 5.18
CA LEU A 52 2.80 -15.11 5.82
C LEU A 52 1.44 -15.77 6.08
N LYS A 53 1.42 -17.09 6.05
CA LYS A 53 0.40 -17.85 6.77
C LYS A 53 0.58 -17.60 8.26
N VAL A 54 -0.49 -17.69 9.03
CA VAL A 54 -0.42 -17.46 10.48
C VAL A 54 0.50 -18.51 11.11
N PRO A 55 1.67 -18.10 11.63
CA PRO A 55 2.56 -19.03 12.35
C PRO A 55 2.09 -19.20 13.79
N PRO A 56 2.75 -20.11 14.56
CA PRO A 56 2.50 -20.19 15.99
C PRO A 56 2.75 -18.84 16.68
N ILE A 57 1.82 -18.45 17.54
CA ILE A 57 1.83 -17.17 18.25
C ILE A 57 2.09 -17.42 19.72
N THR A 58 2.99 -16.66 20.31
CA THR A 58 3.22 -16.64 21.76
C THR A 58 2.53 -15.40 22.33
N GLU A 59 1.57 -15.60 23.21
CA GLU A 59 0.89 -14.51 23.88
C GLU A 59 1.84 -13.77 24.82
N VAL A 60 1.75 -12.44 24.81
CA VAL A 60 2.53 -11.57 25.68
C VAL A 60 1.60 -11.03 26.77
N PRO A 61 1.86 -11.36 28.06
CA PRO A 61 1.06 -10.82 29.16
C PRO A 61 1.11 -9.29 29.20
N ARG A 62 -0.03 -8.66 29.43
CA ARG A 62 -0.19 -7.20 29.57
C ARG A 62 0.15 -6.39 28.29
N ALA A 63 0.12 -7.04 27.13
CA ALA A 63 0.19 -6.33 25.86
C ALA A 63 -1.09 -5.52 25.63
N GLY A 64 -1.05 -4.56 24.71
CA GLY A 64 -2.25 -3.80 24.30
C GLY A 64 -3.34 -4.73 23.77
N GLU A 65 -4.59 -4.27 23.79
CA GLU A 65 -5.77 -5.08 23.41
C GLU A 65 -5.71 -5.57 21.96
N ASP A 66 -5.06 -4.82 21.09
CA ASP A 66 -4.85 -5.12 19.66
C ASP A 66 -3.65 -6.01 19.39
N VAL A 67 -2.74 -6.20 20.37
CA VAL A 67 -1.59 -7.07 20.25
C VAL A 67 -1.98 -8.50 20.57
N LEU A 68 -1.85 -9.40 19.59
CA LEU A 68 -2.12 -10.83 19.78
C LEU A 68 -0.97 -11.57 20.46
N GLY A 69 0.24 -11.09 20.29
CA GLY A 69 1.43 -11.72 20.84
C GLY A 69 2.65 -11.45 19.95
N ILE A 70 3.57 -12.37 20.01
CA ILE A 70 4.79 -12.34 19.21
C ILE A 70 4.93 -13.64 18.41
N LEU A 71 5.62 -13.53 17.29
CA LEU A 71 6.04 -14.68 16.49
C LEU A 71 7.54 -14.60 16.20
N SER A 72 8.14 -15.72 15.88
CA SER A 72 9.53 -15.77 15.43
C SER A 72 9.57 -15.95 13.92
N LEU A 73 10.25 -15.06 13.24
CA LEU A 73 10.47 -15.11 11.80
C LEU A 73 11.98 -15.08 11.53
N ARG A 74 12.54 -16.20 11.11
CA ARG A 74 13.98 -16.34 10.80
C ARG A 74 14.89 -15.80 11.91
N GLY A 75 14.56 -16.12 13.17
CA GLY A 75 15.32 -15.68 14.33
C GLY A 75 15.03 -14.24 14.80
N THR A 76 14.14 -13.53 14.13
CA THR A 76 13.70 -12.20 14.54
C THR A 76 12.32 -12.28 15.19
N VAL A 77 12.16 -11.59 16.31
CA VAL A 77 10.87 -11.47 17.01
C VAL A 77 10.03 -10.40 16.32
N VAL A 78 8.80 -10.77 15.97
CA VAL A 78 7.84 -9.88 15.31
C VAL A 78 6.62 -9.72 16.21
N THR A 79 6.24 -8.50 16.53
CA THR A 79 5.00 -8.22 17.24
C THR A 79 3.83 -8.39 16.29
N LEU A 80 2.84 -9.18 16.71
CA LEU A 80 1.64 -9.44 15.91
C LEU A 80 0.46 -8.63 16.42
N VAL A 81 -0.11 -7.84 15.55
CA VAL A 81 -1.27 -6.97 15.82
C VAL A 81 -2.48 -7.47 15.03
N ASP A 82 -3.61 -7.59 15.69
CA ASP A 82 -4.89 -7.83 15.00
C ASP A 82 -5.41 -6.53 14.42
N LEU A 83 -5.31 -6.41 13.10
CA LEU A 83 -5.70 -5.17 12.42
C LEU A 83 -7.19 -4.86 12.56
N ARG A 84 -8.04 -5.87 12.70
CA ARG A 84 -9.48 -5.69 12.97
C ARG A 84 -9.71 -4.97 14.31
N ARG A 85 -9.03 -5.44 15.35
CA ARG A 85 -9.10 -4.80 16.68
C ARG A 85 -8.57 -3.38 16.62
N ARG A 86 -7.45 -3.20 15.93
CA ARG A 86 -6.81 -1.89 15.80
C ARG A 86 -7.73 -0.84 15.20
N ILE A 87 -8.52 -1.19 14.18
CA ILE A 87 -9.45 -0.27 13.52
C ILE A 87 -10.89 -0.35 14.07
N GLY A 88 -11.11 -1.13 15.12
CA GLY A 88 -12.40 -1.19 15.80
C GLY A 88 -13.45 -2.08 15.15
N LEU A 89 -13.03 -3.08 14.38
CA LEU A 89 -13.93 -4.06 13.78
C LEU A 89 -14.13 -5.29 14.69
N PRO A 90 -15.27 -6.00 14.57
CA PRO A 90 -15.47 -7.27 15.24
C PRO A 90 -14.43 -8.30 14.84
N CYS A 91 -13.94 -9.08 15.80
CA CYS A 91 -12.98 -10.15 15.56
C CYS A 91 -13.70 -11.49 15.46
N GLY A 92 -13.32 -12.27 14.47
CA GLY A 92 -13.71 -13.64 14.29
C GLY A 92 -12.53 -14.61 14.42
N PRO A 93 -12.79 -15.93 14.35
CA PRO A 93 -11.75 -16.94 14.36
C PRO A 93 -10.85 -16.83 13.14
N PHE A 94 -9.64 -17.34 13.25
CA PHE A 94 -8.73 -17.48 12.12
C PHE A 94 -9.17 -18.66 11.25
N ASP A 95 -8.98 -18.52 9.96
CA ASP A 95 -9.23 -19.58 8.97
C ASP A 95 -8.02 -19.78 8.03
N ARG A 96 -8.21 -20.60 7.01
CA ARG A 96 -7.16 -20.88 6.03
C ARG A 96 -6.73 -19.68 5.20
N LYS A 97 -7.59 -18.67 5.10
CA LYS A 97 -7.34 -17.44 4.33
C LYS A 97 -6.62 -16.39 5.14
N THR A 98 -6.65 -16.48 6.46
CA THR A 98 -6.00 -15.53 7.38
C THR A 98 -4.51 -15.43 7.07
N ARG A 99 -4.00 -14.21 7.01
CA ARG A 99 -2.61 -13.91 6.67
C ARG A 99 -2.03 -12.89 7.64
N VAL A 100 -0.72 -12.89 7.71
CA VAL A 100 0.05 -11.86 8.41
C VAL A 100 0.81 -11.04 7.37
N LEU A 101 0.57 -9.74 7.35
CA LEU A 101 1.33 -8.79 6.56
C LEU A 101 2.47 -8.26 7.42
N VAL A 102 3.70 -8.55 7.02
CA VAL A 102 4.88 -8.03 7.72
C VAL A 102 5.21 -6.66 7.16
N VAL A 103 5.13 -5.67 8.01
CA VAL A 103 5.49 -4.28 7.72
C VAL A 103 6.63 -3.85 8.63
N GLN A 104 7.15 -2.66 8.45
CA GLN A 104 8.26 -2.17 9.26
C GLN A 104 7.90 -0.83 9.89
N ARG A 105 8.09 -0.74 11.19
CA ARG A 105 8.07 0.51 11.95
C ARG A 105 9.50 0.82 12.37
N ASP A 106 10.07 1.90 11.82
CA ASP A 106 11.48 2.18 11.95
C ASP A 106 12.33 0.94 11.56
N ASP A 107 13.06 0.34 12.48
CA ASP A 107 13.83 -0.89 12.25
C ASP A 107 13.15 -2.15 12.81
N GLU A 108 11.92 -2.02 13.34
CA GLU A 108 11.20 -3.14 13.94
C GLU A 108 10.15 -3.73 12.98
N PRO A 109 10.18 -5.05 12.74
CA PRO A 109 9.13 -5.70 11.99
C PRO A 109 7.87 -5.84 12.84
N ILE A 110 6.73 -5.48 12.25
CA ILE A 110 5.40 -5.63 12.83
C ILE A 110 4.58 -6.53 11.91
N GLY A 111 3.90 -7.51 12.46
CA GLY A 111 2.94 -8.34 11.74
C GLY A 111 1.52 -7.80 11.91
N LEU A 112 0.81 -7.61 10.82
CA LEU A 112 -0.59 -7.21 10.80
C LEU A 112 -1.44 -8.40 10.38
N LEU A 113 -2.32 -8.87 11.25
CA LEU A 113 -3.24 -9.96 10.95
C LEU A 113 -4.42 -9.43 10.15
N VAL A 114 -4.69 -10.07 9.01
CA VAL A 114 -5.82 -9.76 8.12
C VAL A 114 -6.59 -11.03 7.80
N ASP A 115 -7.88 -10.89 7.47
CA ASP A 115 -8.75 -12.04 7.21
C ASP A 115 -8.41 -12.78 5.92
N ALA A 116 -8.03 -12.04 4.88
CA ALA A 116 -7.56 -12.59 3.62
C ALA A 116 -6.79 -11.54 2.83
N VAL A 117 -5.84 -11.97 2.03
CA VAL A 117 -5.21 -11.14 1.01
C VAL A 117 -5.90 -11.40 -0.32
N THR A 118 -6.23 -10.36 -1.05
CA THR A 118 -6.94 -10.46 -2.33
C THR A 118 -5.99 -10.32 -3.52
N GLU A 119 -5.63 -9.10 -3.87
CA GLU A 119 -4.87 -8.83 -5.09
C GLU A 119 -4.00 -7.58 -4.94
N VAL A 120 -3.04 -7.44 -5.84
CA VAL A 120 -2.33 -6.16 -6.02
C VAL A 120 -3.09 -5.34 -7.05
N VAL A 121 -3.46 -4.12 -6.66
CA VAL A 121 -4.21 -3.19 -7.50
C VAL A 121 -3.35 -1.98 -7.81
N ARG A 122 -3.35 -1.56 -9.06
CA ARG A 122 -2.71 -0.31 -9.47
C ARG A 122 -3.78 0.79 -9.50
N LEU A 123 -3.60 1.77 -8.64
CA LEU A 123 -4.48 2.93 -8.53
C LEU A 123 -3.82 4.15 -9.16
N ARG A 124 -4.62 4.96 -9.85
CA ARG A 124 -4.20 6.31 -10.23
C ARG A 124 -4.39 7.23 -9.03
N ARG A 125 -3.46 8.14 -8.81
CA ARG A 125 -3.58 9.10 -7.69
C ARG A 125 -4.83 9.97 -7.77
N ASP A 126 -5.28 10.28 -8.98
CA ASP A 126 -6.50 11.06 -9.21
C ASP A 126 -7.80 10.28 -8.92
N GLU A 127 -7.72 8.94 -8.80
CA GLU A 127 -8.84 8.07 -8.40
C GLU A 127 -8.99 7.93 -6.88
N ILE A 128 -8.03 8.44 -6.11
CA ILE A 128 -8.02 8.35 -4.65
C ILE A 128 -8.67 9.60 -4.09
N GLU A 129 -9.77 9.41 -3.37
CA GLU A 129 -10.41 10.46 -2.60
C GLU A 129 -9.77 10.53 -1.22
N ASP A 130 -9.17 11.69 -0.89
CA ASP A 130 -8.56 11.90 0.40
C ASP A 130 -9.63 12.04 1.49
N ARG A 131 -9.47 11.25 2.55
CA ARG A 131 -10.25 11.30 3.79
C ARG A 131 -11.76 11.51 3.58
N PRO A 132 -12.46 10.56 2.99
CA PRO A 132 -13.90 10.66 2.98
C PRO A 132 -14.39 10.68 4.42
N ALA A 133 -15.32 11.57 4.71
CA ALA A 133 -16.09 11.51 5.94
C ALA A 133 -16.96 10.25 5.86
N VAL A 134 -16.43 9.13 6.37
CA VAL A 134 -17.23 7.91 6.52
C VAL A 134 -17.95 8.04 7.87
N PRO A 135 -19.27 8.26 7.86
CA PRO A 135 -20.01 8.36 9.12
C PRO A 135 -19.85 7.08 9.93
N GLY A 136 -19.48 7.21 11.19
CA GLY A 136 -19.38 6.08 12.10
C GLY A 136 -18.01 5.41 12.22
N THR A 137 -17.00 5.87 11.52
CA THR A 137 -15.61 5.41 11.71
C THR A 137 -15.04 5.99 13.00
N ARG A 138 -14.84 5.12 13.99
CA ARG A 138 -14.25 5.52 15.29
C ARG A 138 -12.77 5.91 15.19
N HIS A 139 -12.12 5.61 14.07
CA HIS A 139 -10.68 5.75 13.88
C HIS A 139 -10.37 6.36 12.51
N ALA A 140 -10.93 7.55 12.25
CA ALA A 140 -10.71 8.28 10.99
C ALA A 140 -9.22 8.58 10.73
N GLU A 141 -8.41 8.63 11.79
CA GLU A 141 -6.97 8.81 11.71
C GLU A 141 -6.25 7.67 10.98
N TYR A 142 -6.82 6.47 10.96
CA TYR A 142 -6.24 5.31 10.28
C TYR A 142 -6.57 5.25 8.79
N LEU A 143 -7.45 6.12 8.32
CA LEU A 143 -7.85 6.19 6.92
C LEU A 143 -6.98 7.19 6.15
N ALA A 144 -6.35 6.73 5.08
CA ALA A 144 -5.60 7.59 4.17
C ALA A 144 -6.48 8.09 3.02
N GLY A 145 -7.47 7.30 2.59
CA GLY A 145 -8.35 7.63 1.50
C GLY A 145 -9.23 6.47 1.09
N VAL A 146 -10.01 6.66 0.05
CA VAL A 146 -10.78 5.59 -0.60
C VAL A 146 -10.58 5.64 -2.10
N ALA A 147 -10.65 4.48 -2.75
CA ALA A 147 -10.59 4.36 -4.19
C ALA A 147 -11.60 3.32 -4.67
N ARG A 148 -12.07 3.48 -5.92
CA ARG A 148 -13.02 2.56 -6.55
C ARG A 148 -12.52 2.07 -7.90
N PRO A 149 -11.39 1.35 -7.96
CA PRO A 149 -10.94 0.79 -9.21
C PRO A 149 -11.94 -0.27 -9.70
N GLY A 150 -12.44 -0.14 -10.92
CA GLY A 150 -13.41 -1.10 -11.46
C GLY A 150 -14.75 -1.19 -10.71
N GLY A 151 -15.10 -0.18 -9.90
CA GLY A 151 -16.35 -0.13 -9.14
C GLY A 151 -16.30 -0.74 -7.74
N ALA A 152 -15.26 -1.51 -7.38
CA ALA A 152 -15.05 -2.02 -6.04
C ALA A 152 -14.45 -0.94 -5.12
N LEU A 153 -15.01 -0.80 -3.92
CA LEU A 153 -14.52 0.17 -2.93
C LEU A 153 -13.36 -0.43 -2.14
N PHE A 154 -12.22 0.26 -2.18
CA PHE A 154 -11.06 -0.02 -1.32
C PHE A 154 -10.84 1.14 -0.36
N VAL A 155 -10.68 0.81 0.91
CA VAL A 155 -10.30 1.77 1.95
C VAL A 155 -8.79 1.72 2.13
N LEU A 156 -8.12 2.82 1.81
CA LEU A 156 -6.68 2.95 1.97
C LEU A 156 -6.35 3.28 3.41
N LEU A 157 -5.48 2.51 4.03
CA LEU A 157 -5.08 2.71 5.41
C LEU A 157 -3.79 3.54 5.51
N ASN A 158 -3.73 4.35 6.56
CA ASN A 158 -2.54 5.12 6.92
C ASN A 158 -1.66 4.26 7.84
N LEU A 159 -0.65 3.62 7.26
CA LEU A 159 0.22 2.72 8.00
C LEU A 159 0.96 3.40 9.16
N PRO A 160 1.56 4.60 9.01
CA PRO A 160 2.19 5.28 10.14
C PRO A 160 1.25 5.49 11.32
N ALA A 161 0.01 5.88 11.07
CA ALA A 161 -1.00 6.04 12.12
C ALA A 161 -1.36 4.71 12.79
N LEU A 162 -1.48 3.63 12.01
CA LEU A 162 -1.76 2.29 12.51
C LEU A 162 -0.67 1.76 13.43
N LEU A 163 0.58 2.11 13.17
CA LEU A 163 1.75 1.63 13.92
C LEU A 163 2.12 2.54 15.10
N GLN A 164 1.43 3.66 15.26
CA GLN A 164 1.64 4.57 16.37
C GLN A 164 1.17 3.91 17.68
N ASP A 165 1.92 4.11 18.77
CA ASP A 165 1.57 3.62 20.11
C ASP A 165 1.40 2.08 20.26
N LEU A 166 2.15 1.32 19.46
CA LEU A 166 2.26 -0.13 19.61
C LEU A 166 3.39 -0.52 20.57
#